data_cce79246b88316ee1369758533a3df8b
#
_entry.id   cce79246b88316ee1369758533a3df8b
#
_cell.length_a   1.000
_cell.length_b   1.000
_cell.length_c   1.000
_cell.angle_alpha   90.00
_cell.angle_beta   90.00
_cell.angle_gamma   90.00
#
_symmetry.space_group_name_H-M   'P 1'
#
loop_
_entity.id
_entity.type
_entity.pdbx_description
1 polymer ?
#
loop_
_entity_poly.entity_id
_entity_poly.type
_entity_poly.pdbx_seq_one_letter_code
_entity_poly.pdbx_strand_id
1 'polypeptide(L)'
;MRCRDLTRRALGAIALTALLSVSARAELPSGQQAVVRQVEAYFNGIRTLEADFRQVATDGSVATGKLLIDRNRSAMRFDYDPPSKILLIAPGDWRLIFYDGSIQQVNVIPIGETPLGFLLSEEVKLAGDVSVQAVAERPNEVDVALVRTKEPDQGKVVLTLAREPMQLRRWSVTDAQGMTTQIDLAQIRTGIELDRSLFVWRDPKLFGWPKD
;
A
#
# COMPACT_ATOMS: atom_id res chain seq x y z
N MET A 1 63.56 3.18 62.67
CA MET A 1 63.23 1.71 62.64
C MET A 1 62.04 1.52 61.73
N ARG A 2 62.28 0.96 60.56
CA ARG A 2 61.67 -0.24 59.92
C ARG A 2 60.16 -0.36 60.18
N CYS A 3 59.29 -0.44 59.22
CA CYS A 3 59.16 -1.49 58.19
C CYS A 3 58.29 -1.08 57.04
N ARG A 4 58.66 -1.55 55.87
CA ARG A 4 57.95 -1.59 54.58
C ARG A 4 56.76 -2.49 54.72
N ASP A 5 55.65 -2.18 54.03
CA ASP A 5 54.91 -3.25 53.41
C ASP A 5 54.13 -2.74 52.20
N LEU A 6 54.29 -3.52 51.11
CA LEU A 6 53.70 -3.37 49.81
C LEU A 6 52.27 -3.90 49.89
N THR A 7 51.33 -3.15 49.36
CA THR A 7 50.03 -3.75 48.97
C THR A 7 49.82 -3.60 47.46
N ARG A 8 49.75 -4.75 46.83
CA ARG A 8 49.51 -5.00 45.42
C ARG A 8 48.13 -4.45 45.01
N ARG A 9 48.12 -3.56 44.02
CA ARG A 9 46.92 -3.17 43.32
C ARG A 9 46.57 -4.26 42.28
N ALA A 10 45.50 -5.01 42.53
CA ALA A 10 44.87 -5.87 41.52
C ALA A 10 43.93 -5.02 40.64
N LEU A 11 44.34 -4.79 39.40
CA LEU A 11 43.44 -4.26 38.35
C LEU A 11 42.53 -5.41 37.88
N GLY A 12 41.28 -5.37 38.30
CA GLY A 12 40.22 -6.17 37.70
C GLY A 12 39.75 -5.55 36.40
N ALA A 13 40.10 -6.13 35.26
CA ALA A 13 39.55 -5.77 33.96
C ALA A 13 38.14 -6.33 33.88
N ILE A 14 37.13 -5.45 33.96
CA ILE A 14 35.74 -5.80 33.66
C ILE A 14 35.58 -5.74 32.12
N ALA A 15 35.56 -6.90 31.48
CA ALA A 15 35.21 -7.02 30.06
C ALA A 15 33.70 -6.81 29.91
N LEU A 16 33.32 -5.62 29.45
CA LEU A 16 31.93 -5.29 29.09
C LEU A 16 31.61 -5.92 27.73
N THR A 17 31.05 -7.12 27.72
CA THR A 17 30.50 -7.76 26.52
C THR A 17 29.20 -7.06 26.14
N ALA A 18 29.29 -6.14 25.18
CA ALA A 18 28.11 -5.57 24.53
C ALA A 18 27.41 -6.65 23.69
N LEU A 19 26.31 -7.18 24.20
CA LEU A 19 25.37 -8.00 23.44
C LEU A 19 24.68 -7.10 22.41
N LEU A 20 25.16 -7.11 21.17
CA LEU A 20 24.45 -6.57 20.02
C LEU A 20 23.21 -7.43 19.80
N SER A 21 22.08 -6.97 20.32
CA SER A 21 20.76 -7.54 19.99
C SER A 21 20.45 -7.21 18.53
N VAL A 22 20.85 -8.09 17.62
CA VAL A 22 20.34 -8.08 16.25
C VAL A 22 18.87 -8.46 16.37
N SER A 23 17.96 -7.49 16.22
CA SER A 23 16.54 -7.75 16.06
C SER A 23 16.35 -8.51 14.75
N ALA A 24 16.38 -9.82 14.82
CA ALA A 24 16.03 -10.69 13.70
C ALA A 24 14.56 -10.40 13.35
N ARG A 25 14.33 -9.81 12.19
CA ARG A 25 12.99 -9.68 11.63
C ARG A 25 12.49 -11.11 11.43
N ALA A 26 11.44 -11.50 12.15
CA ALA A 26 10.92 -12.85 12.08
C ALA A 26 10.49 -13.13 10.63
N GLU A 27 11.12 -14.11 10.01
CA GLU A 27 10.77 -14.57 8.67
C GLU A 27 9.37 -15.20 8.72
N LEU A 28 8.54 -14.91 7.72
CA LEU A 28 7.19 -15.48 7.66
C LEU A 28 7.28 -17.02 7.58
N PRO A 29 6.37 -17.74 8.26
CA PRO A 29 6.25 -19.19 8.12
C PRO A 29 6.15 -19.62 6.65
N SER A 30 6.69 -20.77 6.28
CA SER A 30 6.76 -21.24 4.89
C SER A 30 5.39 -21.28 4.18
N GLY A 31 4.32 -21.64 4.91
CA GLY A 31 2.94 -21.59 4.39
C GLY A 31 2.52 -20.17 4.01
N GLN A 32 2.81 -19.18 4.87
CA GLN A 32 2.48 -17.78 4.60
C GLN A 32 3.30 -17.20 3.45
N GLN A 33 4.57 -17.62 3.30
CA GLN A 33 5.38 -17.25 2.13
C GLN A 33 4.78 -17.79 0.83
N ALA A 34 4.18 -18.99 0.84
CA ALA A 34 3.49 -19.54 -0.32
C ALA A 34 2.27 -18.68 -0.71
N VAL A 35 1.49 -18.27 0.28
CA VAL A 35 0.36 -17.35 0.05
C VAL A 35 0.82 -16.01 -0.53
N VAL A 36 1.89 -15.42 0.02
CA VAL A 36 2.46 -14.16 -0.50
C VAL A 36 2.83 -14.31 -1.98
N ARG A 37 3.51 -15.41 -2.36
CA ARG A 37 3.84 -15.67 -3.77
C ARG A 37 2.60 -15.83 -4.66
N GLN A 38 1.51 -16.42 -4.16
CA GLN A 38 0.25 -16.52 -4.91
C GLN A 38 -0.37 -15.14 -5.12
N VAL A 39 -0.34 -14.28 -4.12
CA VAL A 39 -0.84 -12.89 -4.22
C VAL A 39 0.02 -12.07 -5.20
N GLU A 40 1.33 -12.20 -5.15
CA GLU A 40 2.23 -11.56 -6.12
C GLU A 40 1.95 -12.06 -7.55
N ALA A 41 1.79 -13.36 -7.73
CA ALA A 41 1.47 -13.96 -9.02
C ALA A 41 0.12 -13.46 -9.56
N TYR A 42 -0.89 -13.34 -8.70
CA TYR A 42 -2.19 -12.75 -9.05
C TYR A 42 -2.04 -11.32 -9.59
N PHE A 43 -1.37 -10.44 -8.85
CA PHE A 43 -1.17 -9.07 -9.31
C PHE A 43 -0.31 -8.99 -10.56
N ASN A 44 0.71 -9.82 -10.68
CA ASN A 44 1.59 -9.85 -11.85
C ASN A 44 0.90 -10.41 -13.10
N GLY A 45 -0.15 -11.21 -12.93
CA GLY A 45 -1.01 -11.67 -14.02
C GLY A 45 -1.97 -10.60 -14.56
N ILE A 46 -2.20 -9.50 -13.82
CA ILE A 46 -3.12 -8.43 -14.22
C ILE A 46 -2.33 -7.29 -14.86
N ARG A 47 -2.67 -6.94 -16.10
CA ARG A 47 -2.10 -5.76 -16.79
C ARG A 47 -3.07 -4.59 -16.80
N THR A 48 -4.35 -4.87 -17.00
CA THR A 48 -5.41 -3.87 -16.93
C THR A 48 -6.55 -4.37 -16.06
N LEU A 49 -7.20 -3.45 -15.36
CA LEU A 49 -8.32 -3.76 -14.48
C LEU A 49 -9.34 -2.61 -14.54
N GLU A 50 -10.60 -2.98 -14.57
CA GLU A 50 -11.73 -2.10 -14.27
C GLU A 50 -12.57 -2.77 -13.18
N ALA A 51 -13.05 -1.96 -12.23
CA ALA A 51 -13.95 -2.41 -11.17
C ALA A 51 -14.85 -1.27 -10.72
N ASP A 52 -16.04 -1.61 -10.25
CA ASP A 52 -16.80 -0.71 -9.41
C ASP A 52 -16.22 -0.74 -8.00
N PHE A 53 -16.13 0.41 -7.34
CA PHE A 53 -15.66 0.48 -5.97
C PHE A 53 -16.68 1.11 -5.03
N ARG A 54 -16.63 0.69 -3.78
CA ARG A 54 -17.31 1.31 -2.65
C ARG A 54 -16.28 1.64 -1.57
N GLN A 55 -16.10 2.93 -1.32
CA GLN A 55 -15.21 3.44 -0.28
C GLN A 55 -16.00 3.72 0.99
N VAL A 56 -15.44 3.35 2.13
CA VAL A 56 -15.93 3.70 3.47
C VAL A 56 -14.78 4.36 4.24
N ALA A 57 -14.98 5.59 4.67
CA ALA A 57 -14.01 6.31 5.49
C ALA A 57 -14.23 6.05 6.98
N THR A 58 -13.28 6.46 7.82
CA THR A 58 -13.33 6.27 9.29
C THR A 58 -14.56 6.90 9.92
N ASP A 59 -15.06 8.01 9.40
CA ASP A 59 -16.27 8.69 9.88
C ASP A 59 -17.58 8.01 9.43
N GLY A 60 -17.46 6.88 8.71
CA GLY A 60 -18.59 6.14 8.17
C GLY A 60 -19.15 6.71 6.87
N SER A 61 -18.59 7.79 6.32
CA SER A 61 -18.99 8.30 5.02
C SER A 61 -18.72 7.28 3.92
N VAL A 62 -19.63 7.21 2.94
CA VAL A 62 -19.58 6.26 1.85
C VAL A 62 -19.53 7.01 0.53
N ALA A 63 -18.62 6.56 -0.35
CA ALA A 63 -18.56 6.99 -1.73
C ALA A 63 -18.45 5.76 -2.64
N THR A 64 -18.97 5.87 -3.85
CA THR A 64 -18.86 4.84 -4.89
C THR A 64 -18.25 5.42 -6.15
N GLY A 65 -17.92 4.55 -7.09
CA GLY A 65 -17.38 4.98 -8.37
C GLY A 65 -16.70 3.86 -9.12
N LYS A 66 -15.87 4.23 -10.07
CA LYS A 66 -15.18 3.32 -10.97
C LYS A 66 -13.66 3.43 -10.80
N LEU A 67 -13.01 2.29 -10.67
CA LEU A 67 -11.56 2.15 -10.63
C LEU A 67 -11.06 1.61 -11.97
N LEU A 68 -10.06 2.30 -12.54
CA LEU A 68 -9.32 1.85 -13.72
C LEU A 68 -7.84 1.75 -13.37
N ILE A 69 -7.21 0.64 -13.76
CA ILE A 69 -5.76 0.44 -13.61
C ILE A 69 -5.20 -0.03 -14.95
N ASP A 70 -4.13 0.62 -15.41
CA ASP A 70 -3.33 0.19 -16.54
C ASP A 70 -1.85 0.11 -16.11
N ARG A 71 -1.41 -1.08 -15.74
CA ARG A 71 -0.05 -1.34 -15.28
C ARG A 71 0.99 -1.23 -16.40
N ASN A 72 0.59 -1.41 -17.65
CA ASN A 72 1.51 -1.21 -18.79
C ASN A 72 1.98 0.25 -18.87
N ARG A 73 1.20 1.18 -18.30
CA ARG A 73 1.47 2.62 -18.28
C ARG A 73 1.74 3.15 -16.87
N SER A 74 1.76 2.29 -15.85
CA SER A 74 1.79 2.69 -14.43
C SER A 74 0.70 3.69 -14.08
N ALA A 75 -0.48 3.55 -14.70
CA ALA A 75 -1.58 4.50 -14.61
C ALA A 75 -2.76 3.93 -13.81
N MET A 76 -3.44 4.82 -13.09
CA MET A 76 -4.61 4.49 -12.29
C MET A 76 -5.57 5.69 -12.26
N ARG A 77 -6.87 5.40 -12.19
CA ARG A 77 -7.90 6.42 -12.07
C ARG A 77 -9.04 5.93 -11.20
N PHE A 78 -9.50 6.79 -10.28
CA PHE A 78 -10.75 6.64 -9.55
C PHE A 78 -11.68 7.76 -9.97
N ASP A 79 -12.78 7.42 -10.57
CA ASP A 79 -13.90 8.31 -10.86
C ASP A 79 -14.97 8.09 -9.80
N TYR A 80 -15.23 9.10 -9.01
CA TYR A 80 -16.25 9.02 -7.96
C TYR A 80 -17.62 9.42 -8.51
N ASP A 81 -18.65 8.67 -8.14
CA ASP A 81 -20.03 8.97 -8.51
C ASP A 81 -20.54 10.27 -7.88
N PRO A 82 -21.45 10.97 -8.52
CA PRO A 82 -22.17 12.09 -7.90
C PRO A 82 -22.88 11.68 -6.59
N PRO A 83 -22.97 12.56 -5.61
CA PRO A 83 -22.64 13.99 -5.65
C PRO A 83 -21.15 14.30 -5.39
N SER A 84 -20.30 13.29 -5.24
CA SER A 84 -18.87 13.49 -5.04
C SER A 84 -18.25 14.18 -6.25
N LYS A 85 -17.42 15.19 -5.97
CA LYS A 85 -16.64 15.88 -7.00
C LYS A 85 -15.16 15.58 -6.82
N ILE A 86 -14.84 14.32 -6.58
CA ILE A 86 -13.47 13.85 -6.38
C ILE A 86 -13.00 13.14 -7.64
N LEU A 87 -11.76 13.39 -8.01
CA LEU A 87 -11.02 12.64 -9.01
C LEU A 87 -9.64 12.31 -8.46
N LEU A 88 -9.28 11.04 -8.49
CA LEU A 88 -7.94 10.58 -8.14
C LEU A 88 -7.32 9.94 -9.38
N ILE A 89 -6.15 10.44 -9.82
CA ILE A 89 -5.51 9.97 -11.05
C ILE A 89 -4.00 9.90 -10.91
N ALA A 90 -3.42 8.75 -11.29
CA ALA A 90 -2.01 8.58 -11.57
C ALA A 90 -1.84 8.46 -13.09
N PRO A 91 -1.28 9.46 -13.77
CA PRO A 91 -1.26 9.48 -15.24
C PRO A 91 -0.14 8.63 -15.87
N GLY A 92 0.60 7.87 -15.08
CA GLY A 92 1.69 7.02 -15.55
C GLY A 92 3.08 7.63 -15.36
N ASP A 93 3.17 8.67 -14.55
CA ASP A 93 4.43 9.25 -14.08
C ASP A 93 4.54 9.12 -12.56
N TRP A 94 5.41 9.92 -11.93
CA TRP A 94 5.64 9.88 -10.49
C TRP A 94 4.48 10.44 -9.64
N ARG A 95 3.43 11.04 -10.24
CA ARG A 95 2.37 11.79 -9.56
C ARG A 95 1.15 10.93 -9.29
N LEU A 96 0.57 11.11 -8.10
CA LEU A 96 -0.82 10.84 -7.82
C LEU A 96 -1.52 12.19 -7.61
N ILE A 97 -2.49 12.50 -8.43
CA ILE A 97 -3.22 13.77 -8.43
C ILE A 97 -4.58 13.53 -7.79
N PHE A 98 -4.82 14.19 -6.69
CA PHE A 98 -6.13 14.25 -6.02
C PHE A 98 -6.75 15.61 -6.30
N TYR A 99 -7.93 15.61 -6.88
CA TYR A 99 -8.73 16.81 -7.11
C TYR A 99 -10.02 16.76 -6.32
N ASP A 100 -10.27 17.79 -5.50
CA ASP A 100 -11.55 18.03 -4.84
C ASP A 100 -12.27 19.19 -5.53
N GLY A 101 -13.30 18.86 -6.31
CA GLY A 101 -14.07 19.84 -7.06
C GLY A 101 -15.03 20.67 -6.18
N SER A 102 -15.30 20.26 -4.93
CA SER A 102 -16.15 21.03 -4.01
C SER A 102 -15.47 22.30 -3.54
N ILE A 103 -14.15 22.25 -3.34
CA ILE A 103 -13.29 23.37 -2.94
C ILE A 103 -12.31 23.77 -4.04
N GLN A 104 -12.38 23.11 -5.21
CA GLN A 104 -11.51 23.33 -6.35
C GLN A 104 -10.00 23.23 -6.02
N GLN A 105 -9.64 22.26 -5.21
CA GLN A 105 -8.26 22.04 -4.78
C GLN A 105 -7.64 20.86 -5.52
N VAL A 106 -6.39 21.05 -5.97
CA VAL A 106 -5.52 19.99 -6.52
C VAL A 106 -4.41 19.73 -5.53
N ASN A 107 -4.23 18.46 -5.15
CA ASN A 107 -3.08 17.99 -4.39
C ASN A 107 -2.30 17.00 -5.25
N VAL A 108 -0.98 17.13 -5.27
CA VAL A 108 -0.09 16.22 -6.00
C VAL A 108 0.80 15.53 -4.97
N ILE A 109 0.77 14.20 -4.98
CA ILE A 109 1.52 13.34 -4.06
C ILE A 109 2.41 12.43 -4.90
N PRO A 110 3.69 12.24 -4.55
CA PRO A 110 4.51 11.22 -5.19
C PRO A 110 3.88 9.84 -5.03
N ILE A 111 3.63 9.12 -6.14
CA ILE A 111 2.94 7.82 -6.10
C ILE A 111 3.68 6.80 -5.25
N GLY A 112 5.02 6.85 -5.23
CA GLY A 112 5.86 5.98 -4.38
C GLY A 112 5.73 6.24 -2.89
N GLU A 113 5.18 7.39 -2.48
CA GLU A 113 4.88 7.69 -1.08
C GLU A 113 3.48 7.21 -0.67
N THR A 114 2.71 6.72 -1.62
CA THR A 114 1.38 6.17 -1.33
C THR A 114 1.46 4.68 -0.99
N PRO A 115 0.61 4.20 -0.07
CA PRO A 115 0.61 2.79 0.31
C PRO A 115 0.28 1.83 -0.82
N LEU A 116 -0.34 2.30 -1.90
CA LEU A 116 -0.75 1.49 -3.06
C LEU A 116 0.16 1.64 -4.28
N GLY A 117 1.20 2.48 -4.20
CA GLY A 117 2.11 2.74 -5.32
C GLY A 117 2.74 1.46 -5.89
N PHE A 118 2.97 0.44 -5.04
CA PHE A 118 3.52 -0.84 -5.49
C PHE A 118 2.63 -1.57 -6.51
N LEU A 119 1.30 -1.35 -6.49
CA LEU A 119 0.38 -1.97 -7.44
C LEU A 119 0.59 -1.52 -8.88
N LEU A 120 1.18 -0.34 -9.08
CA LEU A 120 1.49 0.22 -10.39
C LEU A 120 2.89 -0.13 -10.89
N SER A 121 3.68 -0.83 -10.08
CA SER A 121 5.01 -1.29 -10.47
C SER A 121 4.94 -2.30 -11.62
N GLU A 122 5.95 -2.33 -12.48
CA GLU A 122 6.07 -3.30 -13.57
C GLU A 122 5.99 -4.74 -13.04
N GLU A 123 6.69 -5.00 -11.94
CA GLU A 123 6.62 -6.25 -11.19
C GLU A 123 6.17 -5.94 -9.75
N VAL A 124 5.05 -6.53 -9.33
CA VAL A 124 4.59 -6.45 -7.94
C VAL A 124 5.39 -7.42 -7.10
N LYS A 125 6.10 -6.88 -6.12
CA LYS A 125 6.79 -7.60 -5.06
C LYS A 125 6.30 -7.09 -3.71
N LEU A 126 5.87 -8.01 -2.85
CA LEU A 126 5.48 -7.67 -1.48
C LEU A 126 6.70 -7.72 -0.56
N ALA A 127 7.83 -7.24 -1.10
CA ALA A 127 9.13 -7.11 -0.45
C ALA A 127 9.86 -5.89 -1.00
N GLY A 128 10.85 -5.37 -0.30
CA GLY A 128 11.62 -4.20 -0.71
C GLY A 128 11.03 -2.90 -0.15
N ASP A 129 10.33 -2.11 -0.96
CA ASP A 129 9.71 -0.84 -0.52
C ASP A 129 8.54 -1.06 0.46
N VAL A 130 7.86 -2.19 0.32
CA VAL A 130 6.88 -2.69 1.29
C VAL A 130 7.36 -3.97 1.94
N SER A 131 6.79 -4.31 3.08
CA SER A 131 7.04 -5.58 3.77
C SER A 131 5.75 -6.16 4.32
N VAL A 132 5.62 -7.49 4.22
CA VAL A 132 4.50 -8.23 4.80
C VAL A 132 4.69 -8.28 6.31
N GLN A 133 3.71 -7.78 7.06
CA GLN A 133 3.68 -7.88 8.52
C GLN A 133 2.95 -9.12 9.00
N ALA A 134 1.85 -9.47 8.30
CA ALA A 134 1.02 -10.60 8.69
C ALA A 134 0.27 -11.16 7.48
N VAL A 135 -0.02 -12.45 7.53
CA VAL A 135 -0.95 -13.14 6.64
C VAL A 135 -1.98 -13.84 7.51
N ALA A 136 -3.26 -13.56 7.30
CA ALA A 136 -4.37 -14.20 8.00
C ALA A 136 -5.25 -14.95 7.00
N GLU A 137 -5.24 -16.27 7.10
CA GLU A 137 -6.01 -17.15 6.23
C GLU A 137 -7.39 -17.46 6.85
N ARG A 138 -8.43 -17.35 6.03
CA ARG A 138 -9.80 -17.79 6.31
C ARG A 138 -10.22 -18.81 5.24
N PRO A 139 -11.30 -19.56 5.43
CA PRO A 139 -11.71 -20.60 4.48
C PRO A 139 -11.77 -20.13 3.03
N ASN A 140 -12.32 -18.94 2.77
CA ASN A 140 -12.55 -18.43 1.41
C ASN A 140 -11.75 -17.17 1.07
N GLU A 141 -11.03 -16.60 2.03
CA GLU A 141 -10.30 -15.33 1.89
C GLU A 141 -8.94 -15.40 2.55
N VAL A 142 -8.08 -14.52 2.14
CA VAL A 142 -6.80 -14.25 2.81
C VAL A 142 -6.58 -12.76 2.92
N ASP A 143 -6.11 -12.33 4.10
CA ASP A 143 -5.65 -10.97 4.34
C ASP A 143 -4.12 -10.95 4.35
N VAL A 144 -3.55 -10.00 3.64
CA VAL A 144 -2.12 -9.71 3.65
C VAL A 144 -1.92 -8.28 4.14
N ALA A 145 -1.34 -8.14 5.33
CA ALA A 145 -1.03 -6.84 5.91
C ALA A 145 0.37 -6.38 5.49
N LEU A 146 0.45 -5.19 4.94
CA LEU A 146 1.64 -4.57 4.39
C LEU A 146 1.94 -3.26 5.09
N VAL A 147 3.22 -2.95 5.25
CA VAL A 147 3.70 -1.62 5.68
C VAL A 147 4.82 -1.17 4.76
N ARG A 148 5.11 0.12 4.76
CA ARG A 148 6.31 0.65 4.13
C ARG A 148 7.54 0.19 4.92
N THR A 149 8.52 -0.36 4.23
CA THR A 149 9.71 -0.95 4.90
C THR A 149 10.53 0.08 5.67
N LYS A 150 10.65 1.31 5.12
CA LYS A 150 11.44 2.39 5.73
C LYS A 150 10.67 3.14 6.83
N GLU A 151 9.35 3.10 6.78
CA GLU A 151 8.46 3.89 7.66
C GLU A 151 7.25 3.06 8.08
N PRO A 152 7.45 1.96 8.84
CA PRO A 152 6.39 1.01 9.16
C PRO A 152 5.27 1.61 10.03
N ASP A 153 5.57 2.68 10.75
CA ASP A 153 4.63 3.36 11.65
C ASP A 153 3.79 4.44 10.93
N GLN A 154 4.09 4.72 9.65
CA GLN A 154 3.36 5.73 8.86
C GLN A 154 2.05 5.20 8.26
N GLY A 155 1.65 3.99 8.62
CA GLY A 155 0.40 3.39 8.21
C GLY A 155 0.57 1.98 7.65
N LYS A 156 -0.56 1.33 7.40
CA LYS A 156 -0.61 -0.03 6.87
C LYS A 156 -1.67 -0.19 5.79
N VAL A 157 -1.44 -1.14 4.91
CA VAL A 157 -2.44 -1.62 3.95
C VAL A 157 -2.79 -3.06 4.30
N VAL A 158 -4.06 -3.40 4.29
CA VAL A 158 -4.50 -4.80 4.34
C VAL A 158 -5.20 -5.11 3.02
N LEU A 159 -4.64 -6.05 2.27
CA LEU A 159 -5.24 -6.59 1.06
C LEU A 159 -6.09 -7.80 1.44
N THR A 160 -7.36 -7.82 1.08
CA THR A 160 -8.25 -8.97 1.24
C THR A 160 -8.53 -9.58 -0.13
N LEU A 161 -8.12 -10.84 -0.32
CA LEU A 161 -8.34 -11.56 -1.56
C LEU A 161 -9.22 -12.79 -1.31
N ALA A 162 -10.14 -13.06 -2.25
CA ALA A 162 -10.73 -14.39 -2.36
C ALA A 162 -9.65 -15.40 -2.74
N ARG A 163 -9.80 -16.66 -2.33
CA ARG A 163 -8.79 -17.71 -2.57
C ARG A 163 -9.05 -18.52 -3.83
N GLU A 164 -10.29 -18.77 -4.16
CA GLU A 164 -10.69 -19.65 -5.29
C GLU A 164 -11.83 -19.03 -6.10
N PRO A 165 -11.53 -18.41 -7.24
CA PRO A 165 -10.20 -18.07 -7.74
C PRO A 165 -9.56 -16.92 -6.93
N MET A 166 -8.22 -16.86 -6.92
CA MET A 166 -7.51 -15.72 -6.29
C MET A 166 -7.96 -14.43 -6.95
N GLN A 167 -8.55 -13.52 -6.16
CA GLN A 167 -9.05 -12.24 -6.66
C GLN A 167 -9.11 -11.20 -5.55
N LEU A 168 -8.54 -10.02 -5.80
CA LEU A 168 -8.67 -8.89 -4.88
C LEU A 168 -10.14 -8.53 -4.70
N ARG A 169 -10.58 -8.43 -3.45
CA ARG A 169 -11.97 -8.05 -3.10
C ARG A 169 -12.03 -6.71 -2.40
N ARG A 170 -10.99 -6.44 -1.62
CA ARG A 170 -10.96 -5.27 -0.74
C ARG A 170 -9.53 -4.90 -0.44
N TRP A 171 -9.32 -3.65 -0.16
CA TRP A 171 -8.19 -3.22 0.67
C TRP A 171 -8.61 -2.18 1.67
N SER A 172 -7.88 -2.06 2.76
CA SER A 172 -7.99 -0.95 3.69
C SER A 172 -6.62 -0.28 3.86
N VAL A 173 -6.65 1.03 3.97
CA VAL A 173 -5.48 1.85 4.29
C VAL A 173 -5.72 2.48 5.64
N THR A 174 -4.84 2.22 6.60
CA THR A 174 -4.83 2.92 7.90
C THR A 174 -3.62 3.83 7.91
N ASP A 175 -3.82 5.11 8.11
CA ASP A 175 -2.74 6.10 8.19
C ASP A 175 -2.06 6.14 9.57
N ALA A 176 -1.06 7.02 9.75
CA ALA A 176 -0.32 7.19 10.99
C ALA A 176 -1.19 7.69 12.17
N GLN A 177 -2.34 8.31 11.88
CA GLN A 177 -3.31 8.80 12.86
C GLN A 177 -4.33 7.73 13.26
N GLY A 178 -4.27 6.53 12.62
CA GLY A 178 -5.23 5.44 12.84
C GLY A 178 -6.53 5.58 12.05
N MET A 179 -6.62 6.58 11.17
CA MET A 179 -7.77 6.76 10.28
C MET A 179 -7.77 5.68 9.21
N THR A 180 -8.87 4.97 9.07
CA THR A 180 -8.97 3.85 8.12
C THR A 180 -9.94 4.17 7.00
N THR A 181 -9.47 4.02 5.78
CA THR A 181 -10.29 4.02 4.57
C THR A 181 -10.32 2.61 4.01
N GLN A 182 -11.52 2.07 3.81
CA GLN A 182 -11.73 0.77 3.19
C GLN A 182 -12.29 0.94 1.78
N ILE A 183 -11.83 0.14 0.83
CA ILE A 183 -12.33 0.09 -0.53
C ILE A 183 -12.68 -1.35 -0.87
N ASP A 184 -13.97 -1.59 -1.07
CA ASP A 184 -14.52 -2.84 -1.59
C ASP A 184 -14.61 -2.77 -3.11
N LEU A 185 -14.29 -3.87 -3.81
CA LEU A 185 -14.35 -3.98 -5.25
C LEU A 185 -15.46 -4.94 -5.70
N ALA A 186 -16.18 -4.55 -6.73
CA ALA A 186 -17.20 -5.35 -7.41
C ALA A 186 -17.02 -5.27 -8.91
N GLN A 187 -17.68 -6.17 -9.66
CA GLN A 187 -17.70 -6.19 -11.14
C GLN A 187 -16.30 -6.13 -11.76
N ILE A 188 -15.32 -6.81 -11.14
CA ILE A 188 -13.93 -6.76 -11.55
C ILE A 188 -13.76 -7.41 -12.92
N ARG A 189 -13.20 -6.65 -13.88
CA ARG A 189 -12.82 -7.09 -15.22
C ARG A 189 -11.33 -6.86 -15.42
N THR A 190 -10.62 -7.84 -15.91
CA THR A 190 -9.17 -7.77 -16.17
C THR A 190 -8.87 -8.12 -17.62
N GLY A 191 -7.69 -7.71 -18.11
CA GLY A 191 -7.27 -7.98 -19.48
C GLY A 191 -8.08 -7.21 -20.54
N ILE A 192 -8.73 -6.11 -20.15
CA ILE A 192 -9.54 -5.27 -21.03
C ILE A 192 -8.67 -4.19 -21.69
N GLU A 193 -9.12 -3.68 -22.83
CA GLU A 193 -8.51 -2.54 -23.47
C GLU A 193 -9.00 -1.24 -22.80
N LEU A 194 -8.06 -0.39 -22.39
CA LEU A 194 -8.34 0.90 -21.77
C LEU A 194 -7.76 2.02 -22.64
N ASP A 195 -8.60 3.00 -22.99
CA ASP A 195 -8.16 4.15 -23.78
C ASP A 195 -7.16 4.97 -22.96
N ARG A 196 -6.04 5.33 -23.59
CA ARG A 196 -4.99 6.13 -22.99
C ARG A 196 -5.49 7.51 -22.51
N SER A 197 -6.47 8.08 -23.18
CA SER A 197 -7.04 9.38 -22.82
C SER A 197 -7.71 9.40 -21.45
N LEU A 198 -8.13 8.23 -20.94
CA LEU A 198 -8.71 8.09 -19.59
C LEU A 198 -7.72 8.45 -18.48
N PHE A 199 -6.42 8.33 -18.75
CA PHE A 199 -5.34 8.60 -17.78
C PHE A 199 -4.64 9.94 -17.99
N VAL A 200 -5.16 10.79 -18.90
CA VAL A 200 -4.63 12.13 -19.10
C VAL A 200 -5.22 13.07 -18.06
N TRP A 201 -4.35 13.64 -17.20
CA TRP A 201 -4.78 14.70 -16.31
C TRP A 201 -5.13 15.97 -17.09
N ARG A 202 -6.35 16.44 -16.90
CA ARG A 202 -6.83 17.76 -17.37
C ARG A 202 -7.40 18.51 -16.19
N ASP A 203 -6.86 19.68 -15.88
CA ASP A 203 -7.33 20.49 -14.78
C ASP A 203 -8.80 20.90 -15.00
N PRO A 204 -9.74 20.45 -14.17
CA PRO A 204 -11.15 20.78 -14.34
C PRO A 204 -11.46 22.29 -14.26
N LYS A 205 -10.60 23.10 -13.64
CA LYS A 205 -10.74 24.55 -13.62
C LYS A 205 -10.58 25.17 -15.01
N LEU A 206 -9.75 24.57 -15.86
CA LEU A 206 -9.43 25.07 -17.20
C LEU A 206 -10.28 24.38 -18.28
N PHE A 207 -10.56 23.09 -18.11
CA PHE A 207 -11.19 22.27 -19.15
C PHE A 207 -12.60 21.79 -18.79
N GLY A 208 -13.12 22.15 -17.61
CA GLY A 208 -14.36 21.63 -17.07
C GLY A 208 -14.22 20.21 -16.50
N TRP A 209 -15.24 19.75 -15.79
CA TRP A 209 -15.28 18.39 -15.25
C TRP A 209 -15.25 17.37 -16.39
N PRO A 210 -14.50 16.26 -16.26
CA PRO A 210 -14.52 15.20 -17.25
C PRO A 210 -15.98 14.77 -17.49
N LYS A 211 -16.42 14.81 -18.75
CA LYS A 211 -17.71 14.25 -19.14
C LYS A 211 -17.53 12.76 -19.35
N ASP A 212 -18.47 11.99 -18.86
CA ASP A 212 -18.58 10.55 -19.11
C ASP A 212 -18.64 10.24 -20.59
#